data_9141a303b02bcd1385705cc1966de5bb
#
_entry.id   9141a303b02bcd1385705cc1966de5bb
#
_cell.length_a   1.000
_cell.length_b   1.000
_cell.length_c   1.000
_cell.angle_alpha   90.00
_cell.angle_beta   90.00
_cell.angle_gamma   90.00
#
_symmetry.space_group_name_H-M   'P 1'
#
loop_
_entity.id
_entity.type
_entity.pdbx_description
1 polymer ?
#
loop_
_entity_poly.entity_id
_entity_poly.type
_entity_poly.pdbx_seq_one_letter_code
_entity_poly.pdbx_strand_id
1 'polypeptide(L)'
;MMIAHYLKVAFRNLWKYKTQHLIALVGVGVALLCFSICFYVVRYAFSMNHCFANYERIAELNIRDMKEGKVLNYTPATLAEELRLQKPDGIEALCVVDYSPIERPFNVEMPDGKQLPYTFFVAETDSSFFQVLTPKILCGSAEVSKMMPNSLVVSESMARRVYGDIRQAVGKQLVLMRRLYTSPDSTPRTGGTVYTIQAVIEDIPENNSIAFMKHLDMFSLNDSEGIIQNDARYAIISSFTYALLREGFTPEQLNEWFYRSKQTHRMHDTSFAVEAHPMGDRGWNGGLLRTIVWTTMVAGVLILLVALLNFFHLLVGSFLTRMREFSIRRVAGASGDSLFVQLFTQSALLVLLAGLLTGVCIEVMAPWLRLEMAGLYLQFDASLLMVQSLEYLAGLLGVCAWVCGIVVWKVRRMQVHAGVTGGVHRGGKRRLRNLLLGVQLFICWVFISLAAALYLQSDKTGRTLFGTLSLEEKEQILSIPMDFSFMNAVQKQDLIHQFKNLSGVEEVLPADINYLGGVSGTGMYTEKDNKGSYVDVNVMRITSGFFRFMHIPMRSGHTPRESSDLVIDEALSHRLGTDIMGKPLYNFDGDAYTVKGVCQTFVSSVYYDCLLYTSDAADE
;
A
#
# COMPACT_ATOMS: atom_id res chain seq x y z
N MET A 1 -50.75 -2.32 16.05
CA MET A 1 -51.58 -3.09 15.12
C MET A 1 -51.35 -2.70 13.65
N MET A 2 -51.32 -1.42 13.26
CA MET A 2 -51.17 -0.99 11.84
C MET A 2 -49.84 -1.38 11.20
N ILE A 3 -48.71 -1.25 11.89
CA ILE A 3 -47.36 -1.60 11.33
C ILE A 3 -47.28 -3.08 10.98
N ALA A 4 -47.76 -3.99 11.84
CA ALA A 4 -47.79 -5.41 11.58
C ALA A 4 -48.63 -5.76 10.33
N HIS A 5 -49.75 -5.04 10.09
CA HIS A 5 -50.52 -5.17 8.89
C HIS A 5 -49.76 -4.76 7.64
N TYR A 6 -49.03 -3.62 7.67
CA TYR A 6 -48.23 -3.14 6.56
C TYR A 6 -47.07 -4.09 6.24
N LEU A 7 -46.40 -4.63 7.28
CA LEU A 7 -45.36 -5.66 7.11
C LEU A 7 -45.90 -6.93 6.44
N LYS A 8 -47.07 -7.44 6.87
CA LYS A 8 -47.71 -8.61 6.27
C LYS A 8 -48.07 -8.36 4.80
N VAL A 9 -48.54 -7.17 4.49
CA VAL A 9 -48.84 -6.76 3.11
C VAL A 9 -47.57 -6.63 2.29
N ALA A 10 -46.52 -6.02 2.84
CA ALA A 10 -45.22 -5.90 2.20
C ALA A 10 -44.65 -7.28 1.84
N PHE A 11 -44.60 -8.19 2.83
CA PHE A 11 -44.09 -9.54 2.61
C PHE A 11 -44.85 -10.31 1.54
N ARG A 12 -46.19 -10.23 1.57
CA ARG A 12 -47.04 -10.86 0.53
C ARG A 12 -46.79 -10.29 -0.87
N ASN A 13 -46.51 -8.99 -0.96
CA ASN A 13 -46.19 -8.34 -2.22
C ASN A 13 -44.79 -8.74 -2.73
N LEU A 14 -43.79 -8.83 -1.84
CA LEU A 14 -42.47 -9.34 -2.18
C LEU A 14 -42.58 -10.75 -2.78
N TRP A 15 -43.39 -11.61 -2.20
CA TRP A 15 -43.57 -12.97 -2.67
C TRP A 15 -44.32 -13.06 -4.00
N LYS A 16 -45.33 -12.18 -4.20
CA LYS A 16 -46.12 -12.14 -5.44
C LYS A 16 -45.30 -11.77 -6.68
N TYR A 17 -44.33 -10.87 -6.52
CA TYR A 17 -43.42 -10.39 -7.56
C TYR A 17 -41.98 -10.81 -7.30
N LYS A 18 -41.79 -12.05 -6.86
CA LYS A 18 -40.51 -12.58 -6.36
C LYS A 18 -39.29 -12.31 -7.27
N THR A 19 -39.43 -12.50 -8.57
CA THR A 19 -38.34 -12.32 -9.54
C THR A 19 -37.86 -10.87 -9.60
N GLN A 20 -38.78 -9.90 -9.65
CA GLN A 20 -38.43 -8.48 -9.69
C GLN A 20 -37.76 -8.03 -8.37
N HIS A 21 -38.31 -8.47 -7.23
CA HIS A 21 -37.80 -8.13 -5.93
C HIS A 21 -36.45 -8.81 -5.63
N LEU A 22 -36.24 -10.05 -6.12
CA LEU A 22 -34.97 -10.75 -6.01
C LEU A 22 -33.87 -10.03 -6.82
N ILE A 23 -34.16 -9.63 -8.05
CA ILE A 23 -33.23 -8.85 -8.88
C ILE A 23 -32.90 -7.52 -8.20
N ALA A 24 -33.90 -6.84 -7.64
CA ALA A 24 -33.68 -5.58 -6.90
C ALA A 24 -32.83 -5.79 -5.65
N LEU A 25 -33.12 -6.84 -4.86
CA LEU A 25 -32.42 -7.19 -3.63
C LEU A 25 -30.94 -7.47 -3.90
N VAL A 26 -30.68 -8.36 -4.87
CA VAL A 26 -29.30 -8.69 -5.25
C VAL A 26 -28.59 -7.47 -5.84
N GLY A 27 -29.24 -6.71 -6.73
CA GLY A 27 -28.66 -5.52 -7.35
C GLY A 27 -28.31 -4.43 -6.32
N VAL A 28 -29.21 -4.14 -5.38
CA VAL A 28 -28.95 -3.15 -4.32
C VAL A 28 -27.89 -3.67 -3.33
N GLY A 29 -27.97 -4.97 -2.95
CA GLY A 29 -27.01 -5.57 -2.01
C GLY A 29 -25.59 -5.58 -2.55
N VAL A 30 -25.39 -6.03 -3.80
CA VAL A 30 -24.07 -6.01 -4.45
C VAL A 30 -23.56 -4.58 -4.64
N ALA A 31 -24.43 -3.64 -5.03
CA ALA A 31 -24.02 -2.26 -5.19
C ALA A 31 -23.65 -1.60 -3.86
N LEU A 32 -24.37 -1.90 -2.78
CA LEU A 32 -24.02 -1.42 -1.43
C LEU A 32 -22.68 -2.00 -0.99
N LEU A 33 -22.42 -3.27 -1.24
CA LEU A 33 -21.13 -3.91 -0.98
C LEU A 33 -19.99 -3.22 -1.73
N CYS A 34 -20.13 -3.10 -3.05
CA CYS A 34 -19.10 -2.45 -3.88
C CYS A 34 -18.85 -0.99 -3.47
N PHE A 35 -19.93 -0.25 -3.19
CA PHE A 35 -19.84 1.12 -2.70
C PHE A 35 -19.11 1.18 -1.35
N SER A 36 -19.45 0.29 -0.41
CA SER A 36 -18.79 0.21 0.90
C SER A 36 -17.29 -0.07 0.77
N ILE A 37 -16.90 -1.01 -0.08
CA ILE A 37 -15.50 -1.32 -0.36
C ILE A 37 -14.77 -0.10 -0.97
N CYS A 38 -15.35 0.54 -2.00
CA CYS A 38 -14.75 1.72 -2.63
C CYS A 38 -14.57 2.86 -1.63
N PHE A 39 -15.58 3.16 -0.83
CA PHE A 39 -15.50 4.23 0.16
C PHE A 39 -14.65 3.88 1.38
N TYR A 40 -14.49 2.60 1.71
CA TYR A 40 -13.51 2.16 2.70
C TYR A 40 -12.09 2.56 2.27
N VAL A 41 -11.72 2.28 1.01
CA VAL A 41 -10.42 2.69 0.43
C VAL A 41 -10.26 4.21 0.46
N VAL A 42 -11.31 4.94 0.08
CA VAL A 42 -11.31 6.42 0.09
C VAL A 42 -11.12 6.96 1.51
N ARG A 43 -11.90 6.47 2.49
CA ARG A 43 -11.80 6.90 3.90
C ARG A 43 -10.44 6.55 4.50
N TYR A 44 -9.91 5.37 4.18
CA TYR A 44 -8.58 4.94 4.59
C TYR A 44 -7.51 5.90 4.09
N ALA A 45 -7.55 6.27 2.81
CA ALA A 45 -6.60 7.22 2.23
C ALA A 45 -6.71 8.62 2.83
N PHE A 46 -7.93 9.12 3.07
CA PHE A 46 -8.14 10.43 3.71
C PHE A 46 -7.81 10.45 5.20
N SER A 47 -7.80 9.30 5.88
CA SER A 47 -7.36 9.20 7.28
C SER A 47 -5.86 8.88 7.43
N MET A 48 -5.11 8.91 6.34
CA MET A 48 -3.66 8.65 6.36
C MET A 48 -2.95 9.63 7.29
N ASN A 49 -2.00 9.11 8.08
CA ASN A 49 -1.20 9.86 9.06
C ASN A 49 -1.94 10.41 10.30
N HIS A 50 -3.28 10.26 10.41
CA HIS A 50 -4.02 10.70 11.60
C HIS A 50 -3.62 9.96 12.89
N CYS A 51 -2.82 8.90 12.78
CA CYS A 51 -2.22 8.23 13.93
C CYS A 51 -1.15 9.09 14.64
N PHE A 52 -0.60 10.10 13.96
CA PHE A 52 0.37 11.02 14.53
C PHE A 52 -0.33 12.30 15.00
N ALA A 53 -0.19 12.64 16.28
CA ALA A 53 -0.95 13.74 16.88
C ALA A 53 -0.69 15.10 16.18
N ASN A 54 0.50 15.30 15.64
CA ASN A 54 0.90 16.55 15.00
C ASN A 54 0.97 16.46 13.47
N TYR A 55 0.30 15.49 12.82
CA TYR A 55 0.49 15.21 11.40
C TYR A 55 0.31 16.44 10.48
N GLU A 56 -0.60 17.36 10.82
CA GLU A 56 -0.84 18.60 10.07
C GLU A 56 0.34 19.59 10.12
N ARG A 57 1.18 19.47 11.15
CA ARG A 57 2.36 20.32 11.40
C ARG A 57 3.67 19.65 10.99
N ILE A 58 3.62 18.40 10.55
CA ILE A 58 4.82 17.67 10.14
C ILE A 58 5.09 17.93 8.65
N ALA A 59 6.26 18.43 8.36
CA ALA A 59 6.79 18.52 7.01
C ALA A 59 7.82 17.40 6.77
N GLU A 60 7.70 16.74 5.63
CA GLU A 60 8.68 15.81 5.08
C GLU A 60 9.70 16.60 4.26
N LEU A 61 11.00 16.44 4.53
CA LEU A 61 12.05 17.08 3.78
C LEU A 61 12.51 16.16 2.65
N ASN A 62 12.54 16.71 1.45
CA ASN A 62 12.97 16.04 0.23
C ASN A 62 14.14 16.79 -0.39
N ILE A 63 14.86 16.14 -1.29
CA ILE A 63 15.89 16.80 -2.09
C ILE A 63 15.54 16.70 -3.57
N ARG A 64 15.76 17.80 -4.30
CA ARG A 64 15.55 17.88 -5.75
C ARG A 64 16.89 17.98 -6.45
N ASP A 65 17.18 17.09 -7.35
CA ASP A 65 18.31 17.20 -8.27
C ASP A 65 18.17 18.47 -9.11
N MET A 66 19.16 19.35 -9.03
CA MET A 66 19.13 20.62 -9.74
C MET A 66 19.41 20.47 -11.25
N LYS A 67 19.99 19.35 -11.70
CA LYS A 67 20.25 19.08 -13.12
C LYS A 67 19.07 18.40 -13.79
N GLU A 68 18.55 17.34 -13.16
CA GLU A 68 17.49 16.50 -13.72
C GLU A 68 16.09 16.91 -13.28
N GLY A 69 15.98 17.73 -12.23
CA GLY A 69 14.69 18.14 -11.65
C GLY A 69 13.97 17.02 -10.90
N LYS A 70 14.60 15.86 -10.75
CA LYS A 70 14.03 14.69 -10.06
C LYS A 70 13.99 14.92 -8.55
N VAL A 71 12.85 14.71 -7.96
CA VAL A 71 12.69 14.77 -6.49
C VAL A 71 13.00 13.41 -5.91
N LEU A 72 13.94 13.38 -4.97
CA LEU A 72 14.27 12.23 -4.14
C LEU A 72 13.59 12.41 -2.79
N ASN A 73 12.93 11.37 -2.37
CA ASN A 73 12.09 11.38 -1.17
C ASN A 73 12.86 11.02 0.12
N TYR A 74 14.13 10.79 0.03
CA TYR A 74 15.04 10.53 1.14
C TYR A 74 16.15 11.55 1.13
N THR A 75 16.72 11.79 2.28
CA THR A 75 17.71 12.82 2.55
C THR A 75 18.96 12.20 3.15
N PRO A 76 20.11 12.84 3.03
CA PRO A 76 21.26 12.48 3.85
C PRO A 76 20.98 12.86 5.31
N ALA A 77 21.38 12.01 6.25
CA ALA A 77 21.21 12.28 7.69
C ALA A 77 21.93 13.56 8.14
N THR A 78 23.02 13.93 7.46
CA THR A 78 23.76 15.19 7.68
C THR A 78 22.91 16.43 7.48
N LEU A 79 21.87 16.38 6.64
CA LEU A 79 20.96 17.50 6.40
C LEU A 79 20.24 17.93 7.69
N ALA A 80 19.79 16.97 8.50
CA ALA A 80 19.12 17.29 9.75
C ALA A 80 20.06 18.01 10.73
N GLU A 81 21.32 17.61 10.82
CA GLU A 81 22.31 18.28 11.66
C GLU A 81 22.64 19.69 11.15
N GLU A 82 22.81 19.86 9.85
CA GLU A 82 23.01 21.18 9.25
C GLU A 82 21.85 22.11 9.60
N LEU A 83 20.59 21.62 9.49
CA LEU A 83 19.41 22.40 9.83
C LEU A 83 19.29 22.67 11.33
N ARG A 84 19.68 21.73 12.20
CA ARG A 84 19.74 21.95 13.66
C ARG A 84 20.72 23.07 14.04
N LEU A 85 21.85 23.13 13.35
CA LEU A 85 22.86 24.20 13.57
C LEU A 85 22.35 25.55 13.03
N GLN A 86 21.71 25.58 11.88
CA GLN A 86 21.21 26.81 11.25
C GLN A 86 19.96 27.37 11.95
N LYS A 87 19.20 26.50 12.65
CA LYS A 87 17.94 26.84 13.36
C LYS A 87 16.98 27.67 12.52
N PRO A 88 16.46 27.10 11.41
CA PRO A 88 15.49 27.81 10.58
C PRO A 88 14.29 28.27 11.40
N ASP A 89 13.85 29.51 11.13
CA ASP A 89 12.60 29.98 11.72
C ASP A 89 11.44 29.07 11.32
N GLY A 90 10.59 28.71 12.29
CA GLY A 90 9.43 27.88 12.06
C GLY A 90 9.62 26.38 12.31
N ILE A 91 10.83 25.89 12.45
CA ILE A 91 11.08 24.49 12.87
C ILE A 91 11.14 24.41 14.41
N GLU A 92 10.32 23.53 14.98
CA GLU A 92 10.28 23.24 16.41
C GLU A 92 11.21 22.06 16.75
N ALA A 93 11.16 20.99 15.96
CA ALA A 93 12.00 19.82 16.10
C ALA A 93 12.24 19.16 14.73
N LEU A 94 13.36 18.42 14.66
CA LEU A 94 13.73 17.62 13.48
C LEU A 94 14.00 16.19 13.93
N CYS A 95 13.50 15.20 13.22
CA CYS A 95 13.90 13.81 13.43
C CYS A 95 14.38 13.17 12.13
N VAL A 96 15.26 12.19 12.30
CA VAL A 96 15.80 11.36 11.22
C VAL A 96 15.39 9.92 11.46
N VAL A 97 14.90 9.28 10.43
CA VAL A 97 14.54 7.85 10.45
C VAL A 97 15.28 7.18 9.31
N ASP A 98 15.97 6.07 9.59
CA ASP A 98 16.65 5.31 8.56
C ASP A 98 15.65 4.80 7.50
N TYR A 99 16.02 4.95 6.23
CA TYR A 99 15.23 4.51 5.08
C TYR A 99 15.03 2.99 5.06
N SER A 100 15.97 2.24 5.58
CA SER A 100 16.06 0.80 5.39
C SER A 100 15.89 0.05 6.72
N PRO A 101 14.65 -0.08 7.23
CA PRO A 101 14.44 -0.97 8.35
C PRO A 101 14.79 -2.39 7.89
N ILE A 102 15.57 -3.06 8.70
CA ILE A 102 16.08 -4.40 8.38
C ILE A 102 15.63 -5.41 9.42
N GLU A 103 15.46 -6.63 8.97
CA GLU A 103 15.30 -7.76 9.87
C GLU A 103 16.63 -8.00 10.60
N ARG A 104 16.56 -7.99 11.93
CA ARG A 104 17.72 -8.25 12.78
C ARG A 104 17.39 -9.37 13.77
N PRO A 105 18.25 -10.39 13.90
CA PRO A 105 18.08 -11.42 14.89
C PRO A 105 18.60 -10.97 16.25
N PHE A 106 17.80 -11.22 17.25
CA PHE A 106 18.13 -11.00 18.64
C PHE A 106 17.95 -12.31 19.43
N ASN A 107 18.86 -12.55 20.37
CA ASN A 107 18.61 -13.51 21.42
C ASN A 107 17.76 -12.84 22.50
N VAL A 108 16.62 -13.43 22.76
CA VAL A 108 15.65 -12.99 23.75
C VAL A 108 15.67 -13.97 24.93
N GLU A 109 15.85 -13.43 26.15
CA GLU A 109 15.71 -14.20 27.36
C GLU A 109 14.22 -14.37 27.69
N MET A 110 13.76 -15.62 27.63
CA MET A 110 12.38 -15.99 27.95
C MET A 110 12.18 -16.03 29.47
N PRO A 111 10.92 -15.99 29.98
CA PRO A 111 10.63 -16.07 31.40
C PRO A 111 11.14 -17.36 32.08
N ASP A 112 11.39 -18.42 31.33
CA ASP A 112 11.96 -19.68 31.80
C ASP A 112 13.50 -19.69 31.82
N GLY A 113 14.13 -18.54 31.52
CA GLY A 113 15.60 -18.38 31.50
C GLY A 113 16.28 -18.89 30.22
N LYS A 114 15.53 -19.44 29.26
CA LYS A 114 16.09 -19.86 27.99
C LYS A 114 16.29 -18.67 27.07
N GLN A 115 17.38 -18.67 26.32
CA GLN A 115 17.60 -17.72 25.23
C GLN A 115 17.09 -18.34 23.92
N LEU A 116 16.17 -17.64 23.27
CA LEU A 116 15.63 -18.03 21.96
C LEU A 116 15.96 -16.95 20.92
N PRO A 117 16.37 -17.35 19.72
CA PRO A 117 16.57 -16.41 18.63
C PRO A 117 15.23 -15.97 18.06
N TYR A 118 15.02 -14.66 17.94
CA TYR A 118 13.90 -14.03 17.26
C TYR A 118 14.43 -13.06 16.22
N THR A 119 13.79 -13.02 15.07
CA THR A 119 14.05 -11.98 14.07
C THR A 119 12.99 -10.90 14.19
N PHE A 120 13.42 -9.64 14.28
CA PHE A 120 12.56 -8.48 14.41
C PHE A 120 12.86 -7.47 13.31
N PHE A 121 11.82 -6.80 12.86
CA PHE A 121 11.91 -5.70 11.93
C PHE A 121 12.23 -4.42 12.70
N VAL A 122 13.43 -3.87 12.50
CA VAL A 122 14.00 -2.78 13.29
C VAL A 122 14.25 -1.56 12.43
N ALA A 123 13.73 -0.39 12.82
CA ALA A 123 14.12 0.90 12.28
C ALA A 123 15.06 1.64 13.22
N GLU A 124 16.05 2.32 12.67
CA GLU A 124 16.93 3.21 13.44
C GLU A 124 16.39 4.64 13.35
N THR A 125 16.37 5.33 14.47
CA THR A 125 15.91 6.72 14.56
C THR A 125 16.63 7.47 15.66
N ASP A 126 16.56 8.80 15.62
CA ASP A 126 17.04 9.63 16.71
C ASP A 126 15.96 9.84 17.80
N SER A 127 16.38 10.42 18.91
CA SER A 127 15.51 10.66 20.08
C SER A 127 14.37 11.65 19.80
N SER A 128 14.52 12.52 18.81
CA SER A 128 13.51 13.52 18.44
C SER A 128 12.28 12.90 17.75
N PHE A 129 12.37 11.65 17.32
CA PHE A 129 11.27 10.90 16.71
C PHE A 129 9.99 10.97 17.56
N PHE A 130 10.11 10.79 18.88
CA PHE A 130 8.96 10.79 19.80
C PHE A 130 8.35 12.18 20.00
N GLN A 131 9.10 13.24 19.75
CA GLN A 131 8.62 14.62 19.78
C GLN A 131 7.92 14.97 18.45
N VAL A 132 8.44 14.52 17.33
CA VAL A 132 7.93 14.84 15.99
C VAL A 132 6.72 13.97 15.65
N LEU A 133 6.87 12.64 15.70
CA LEU A 133 5.85 11.68 15.27
C LEU A 133 4.90 11.24 16.41
N THR A 134 5.24 11.55 17.66
CA THR A 134 4.38 11.38 18.84
C THR A 134 3.61 10.05 18.92
N PRO A 135 4.26 8.87 18.79
CA PRO A 135 3.55 7.61 18.95
C PRO A 135 3.07 7.46 20.40
N LYS A 136 1.91 6.86 20.59
CA LYS A 136 1.32 6.69 21.92
C LYS A 136 2.11 5.67 22.74
N ILE A 137 2.69 6.09 23.85
CA ILE A 137 3.42 5.24 24.77
C ILE A 137 2.43 4.56 25.72
N LEU A 138 2.45 3.22 25.78
CA LEU A 138 1.59 2.40 26.61
C LEU A 138 2.20 2.11 27.98
N CYS A 139 3.50 1.84 28.02
CA CYS A 139 4.25 1.69 29.27
C CYS A 139 5.75 2.00 29.08
N GLY A 140 6.45 2.25 30.17
CA GLY A 140 7.85 2.66 30.16
C GLY A 140 8.05 4.17 30.29
N SER A 141 9.27 4.66 30.02
CA SER A 141 9.59 6.08 30.16
C SER A 141 9.23 6.85 28.88
N ALA A 142 8.38 7.86 29.01
CA ALA A 142 8.08 8.83 27.96
C ALA A 142 9.20 9.88 27.76
N GLU A 143 10.12 9.99 28.72
CA GLU A 143 11.19 10.98 28.66
C GLU A 143 12.35 10.48 27.80
N VAL A 144 12.24 10.74 26.52
CA VAL A 144 13.22 10.39 25.50
C VAL A 144 14.61 11.00 25.77
N SER A 145 14.67 12.15 26.46
CA SER A 145 15.92 12.80 26.88
C SER A 145 16.76 11.97 27.86
N LYS A 146 16.18 10.91 28.44
CA LYS A 146 16.87 9.98 29.35
C LYS A 146 17.22 8.65 28.71
N MET A 147 16.93 8.46 27.44
CA MET A 147 17.23 7.20 26.77
C MET A 147 18.73 7.07 26.53
N MET A 148 19.28 5.96 27.02
CA MET A 148 20.71 5.66 26.87
C MET A 148 20.98 5.12 25.46
N PRO A 149 22.20 5.20 24.97
CA PRO A 149 22.64 4.44 23.79
C PRO A 149 22.23 2.97 23.91
N ASN A 150 21.89 2.35 22.80
CA ASN A 150 21.34 0.98 22.74
C ASN A 150 19.97 0.80 23.44
N SER A 151 19.14 1.82 23.46
CA SER A 151 17.75 1.72 23.88
C SER A 151 16.86 1.23 22.74
N LEU A 152 15.86 0.41 23.08
CA LEU A 152 14.82 -0.03 22.19
C LEU A 152 13.45 0.48 22.66
N VAL A 153 12.65 0.89 21.69
CA VAL A 153 11.22 1.08 21.87
C VAL A 153 10.50 0.06 21.01
N VAL A 154 9.64 -0.73 21.62
CA VAL A 154 9.01 -1.89 20.96
C VAL A 154 7.52 -1.66 20.75
N SER A 155 6.94 -2.28 19.74
CA SER A 155 5.51 -2.27 19.47
C SER A 155 4.74 -3.13 20.49
N GLU A 156 3.44 -2.84 20.67
CA GLU A 156 2.56 -3.62 21.53
C GLU A 156 2.47 -5.07 21.06
N SER A 157 2.32 -5.30 19.76
CA SER A 157 2.22 -6.62 19.17
C SER A 157 3.49 -7.45 19.40
N MET A 158 4.66 -6.84 19.24
CA MET A 158 5.95 -7.49 19.55
C MET A 158 6.04 -7.85 21.04
N ALA A 159 5.74 -6.90 21.92
CA ALA A 159 5.81 -7.14 23.37
C ALA A 159 4.86 -8.26 23.83
N ARG A 160 3.63 -8.29 23.31
CA ARG A 160 2.67 -9.36 23.59
C ARG A 160 3.10 -10.71 23.01
N ARG A 161 3.64 -10.72 21.78
CA ARG A 161 4.11 -11.95 21.11
C ARG A 161 5.25 -12.62 21.87
N VAL A 162 6.15 -11.83 22.45
CA VAL A 162 7.37 -12.35 23.10
C VAL A 162 7.17 -12.57 24.59
N TYR A 163 6.53 -11.62 25.29
CA TYR A 163 6.46 -11.63 26.76
C TYR A 163 5.05 -11.88 27.31
N GLY A 164 4.02 -11.91 26.46
CA GLY A 164 2.62 -12.06 26.86
C GLY A 164 1.99 -10.78 27.43
N ASP A 165 2.65 -10.12 28.38
CA ASP A 165 2.23 -8.84 28.96
C ASP A 165 3.22 -7.73 28.59
N ILE A 166 2.70 -6.61 28.10
CA ILE A 166 3.50 -5.44 27.69
C ILE A 166 4.35 -4.86 28.81
N ARG A 167 3.88 -4.98 30.08
CA ARG A 167 4.63 -4.47 31.24
C ARG A 167 5.87 -5.28 31.54
N GLN A 168 5.90 -6.55 31.15
CA GLN A 168 7.04 -7.42 31.36
C GLN A 168 8.16 -7.19 30.35
N ALA A 169 7.89 -6.49 29.25
CA ALA A 169 8.87 -6.19 28.24
C ALA A 169 9.84 -5.08 28.68
N VAL A 170 9.34 -4.07 29.43
CA VAL A 170 10.16 -2.93 29.86
C VAL A 170 11.29 -3.37 30.80
N GLY A 171 12.51 -2.89 30.51
CA GLY A 171 13.73 -3.25 31.25
C GLY A 171 14.37 -4.59 30.82
N LYS A 172 13.74 -5.34 29.92
CA LYS A 172 14.33 -6.57 29.38
C LYS A 172 15.46 -6.24 28.41
N GLN A 173 16.43 -7.13 28.37
CA GLN A 173 17.58 -7.02 27.50
C GLN A 173 17.46 -7.97 26.31
N LEU A 174 17.82 -7.46 25.16
CA LEU A 174 17.90 -8.17 23.89
C LEU A 174 19.34 -8.12 23.40
N VAL A 175 19.89 -9.24 23.01
CA VAL A 175 21.27 -9.31 22.50
C VAL A 175 21.22 -9.42 21.00
N LEU A 176 21.64 -8.37 20.30
CA LEU A 176 21.72 -8.37 18.84
C LEU A 176 22.77 -9.41 18.41
N MET A 177 22.32 -10.38 17.62
CA MET A 177 23.24 -11.36 17.03
C MET A 177 24.07 -10.67 15.95
N ARG A 178 25.38 -10.73 16.08
CA ARG A 178 26.28 -10.06 15.13
C ARG A 178 26.28 -10.84 13.82
N ARG A 179 26.13 -10.14 12.69
CA ARG A 179 26.39 -10.73 11.38
C ARG A 179 27.81 -11.29 11.35
N LEU A 180 27.93 -12.58 11.10
CA LEU A 180 29.22 -13.22 10.87
C LEU A 180 29.66 -12.89 9.42
N TYR A 181 30.05 -11.64 9.17
CA TYR A 181 30.92 -11.39 8.02
C TYR A 181 32.27 -12.01 8.38
N THR A 182 32.44 -13.26 8.11
CA THR A 182 33.74 -13.92 8.21
C THR A 182 34.51 -13.67 6.90
N SER A 183 35.41 -12.69 6.92
CA SER A 183 36.67 -12.89 6.20
C SER A 183 37.23 -14.25 6.64
N PRO A 184 37.77 -15.10 5.75
CA PRO A 184 38.27 -16.43 6.11
C PRO A 184 39.26 -16.47 7.28
N ASP A 185 39.88 -15.34 7.61
CA ASP A 185 40.91 -15.19 8.65
C ASP A 185 40.41 -14.61 10.00
N SER A 186 39.11 -14.37 10.18
CA SER A 186 38.60 -13.76 11.41
C SER A 186 38.07 -14.81 12.40
N THR A 187 38.69 -14.88 13.58
CA THR A 187 38.19 -15.63 14.74
C THR A 187 36.77 -15.18 15.09
N PRO A 188 35.83 -16.10 15.38
CA PRO A 188 34.49 -15.76 15.78
C PRO A 188 34.52 -14.90 17.04
N ARG A 189 34.19 -13.61 16.95
CA ARG A 189 34.00 -12.76 18.12
C ARG A 189 32.62 -13.07 18.72
N THR A 190 32.59 -13.82 19.79
CA THR A 190 31.42 -14.00 20.66
C THR A 190 31.18 -12.71 21.42
N GLY A 191 30.09 -12.01 21.12
CA GLY A 191 29.66 -10.82 21.85
C GLY A 191 28.73 -9.98 20.98
N GLY A 192 27.43 -10.06 21.23
CA GLY A 192 26.43 -9.19 20.62
C GLY A 192 26.28 -7.87 21.37
N THR A 193 25.82 -6.83 20.70
CA THR A 193 25.42 -5.58 21.36
C THR A 193 24.17 -5.83 22.19
N VAL A 194 24.21 -5.44 23.46
CA VAL A 194 23.06 -5.56 24.37
C VAL A 194 22.21 -4.31 24.24
N TYR A 195 20.94 -4.51 23.98
CA TYR A 195 19.93 -3.46 23.93
C TYR A 195 18.95 -3.63 25.10
N THR A 196 18.43 -2.51 25.61
CA THR A 196 17.43 -2.54 26.69
C THR A 196 16.12 -1.92 26.21
N ILE A 197 15.01 -2.61 26.44
CA ILE A 197 13.66 -2.09 26.13
C ILE A 197 13.32 -1.00 27.15
N GLN A 198 13.13 0.23 26.69
CA GLN A 198 12.81 1.39 27.52
C GLN A 198 11.31 1.70 27.55
N ALA A 199 10.61 1.42 26.47
CA ALA A 199 9.18 1.69 26.35
C ALA A 199 8.50 0.73 25.39
N VAL A 200 7.17 0.59 25.56
CA VAL A 200 6.26 -0.06 24.62
C VAL A 200 5.31 0.99 24.09
N ILE A 201 5.18 1.07 22.78
CA ILE A 201 4.26 1.96 22.08
C ILE A 201 3.08 1.17 21.50
N GLU A 202 1.96 1.86 21.30
CA GLU A 202 0.85 1.33 20.51
C GLU A 202 1.33 1.00 19.09
N ASP A 203 0.81 -0.08 18.52
CA ASP A 203 1.16 -0.43 17.14
C ASP A 203 0.80 0.72 16.20
N ILE A 204 1.73 1.10 15.34
CA ILE A 204 1.49 2.15 14.36
C ILE A 204 0.53 1.60 13.30
N PRO A 205 -0.65 2.20 13.12
CA PRO A 205 -1.62 1.73 12.13
C PRO A 205 -1.06 1.73 10.71
N GLU A 206 -1.57 0.84 9.87
CA GLU A 206 -1.13 0.71 8.48
C GLU A 206 -1.45 1.92 7.59
N ASN A 207 -2.39 2.79 8.02
CA ASN A 207 -2.79 3.98 7.28
C ASN A 207 -1.86 5.18 7.51
N ASN A 208 -0.57 4.95 7.32
CA ASN A 208 0.45 6.00 7.38
C ASN A 208 1.25 6.05 6.07
N SER A 209 1.87 7.20 5.79
CA SER A 209 2.69 7.41 4.60
C SER A 209 4.11 6.84 4.73
N ILE A 210 4.50 6.41 5.92
CA ILE A 210 5.79 5.81 6.19
C ILE A 210 5.64 4.30 5.99
N ALA A 211 5.86 3.84 4.76
CA ALA A 211 5.50 2.48 4.33
C ALA A 211 6.14 1.36 5.17
N PHE A 212 7.34 1.57 5.69
CA PHE A 212 8.02 0.56 6.50
C PHE A 212 7.48 0.42 7.93
N MET A 213 6.76 1.42 8.46
CA MET A 213 6.19 1.36 9.81
C MET A 213 5.05 0.35 9.94
N LYS A 214 4.51 -0.15 8.84
CA LYS A 214 3.39 -1.11 8.83
C LYS A 214 3.69 -2.45 9.51
N HIS A 215 4.95 -2.86 9.50
CA HIS A 215 5.38 -4.16 10.04
C HIS A 215 6.52 -4.02 11.05
N LEU A 216 6.69 -2.82 11.61
CA LEU A 216 7.80 -2.52 12.47
C LEU A 216 7.59 -3.12 13.86
N ASP A 217 8.53 -3.96 14.30
CA ASP A 217 8.53 -4.54 15.64
C ASP A 217 9.12 -3.60 16.67
N MET A 218 10.17 -2.85 16.28
CA MET A 218 10.87 -1.99 17.22
C MET A 218 11.67 -0.85 16.56
N PHE A 219 11.90 0.18 17.34
CA PHE A 219 12.84 1.26 17.03
C PHE A 219 14.11 1.08 17.87
N SER A 220 15.25 1.13 17.21
CA SER A 220 16.55 1.28 17.86
C SER A 220 16.90 2.76 17.89
N LEU A 221 17.10 3.29 19.07
CA LEU A 221 17.51 4.67 19.23
C LEU A 221 19.03 4.76 19.08
N ASN A 222 19.45 5.37 18.00
CA ASN A 222 20.81 5.81 17.79
C ASN A 222 20.89 7.32 18.01
N ASP A 223 22.04 7.81 18.48
CA ASP A 223 22.33 9.21 18.31
C ASP A 223 22.48 9.51 16.81
N SER A 224 22.23 10.75 16.44
CA SER A 224 22.39 11.21 15.05
C SER A 224 23.80 10.95 14.50
N GLU A 225 24.81 10.91 15.35
CA GLU A 225 26.21 10.63 14.98
C GLU A 225 26.36 9.22 14.37
N GLY A 226 25.69 8.20 14.90
CA GLY A 226 25.75 6.83 14.37
C GLY A 226 25.15 6.73 12.98
N ILE A 227 24.02 7.41 12.73
CA ILE A 227 23.36 7.46 11.42
C ILE A 227 24.24 8.23 10.43
N ILE A 228 24.80 9.39 10.84
CA ILE A 228 25.70 10.22 10.03
C ILE A 228 26.97 9.48 9.64
N GLN A 229 27.57 8.71 10.56
CA GLN A 229 28.77 7.92 10.26
C GLN A 229 28.51 6.88 9.18
N ASN A 230 27.32 6.27 9.17
CA ASN A 230 26.93 5.35 8.12
C ASN A 230 26.76 6.06 6.77
N ASP A 231 26.07 7.20 6.74
CA ASP A 231 25.87 7.99 5.52
C ASP A 231 27.20 8.51 4.96
N ALA A 232 28.08 9.03 5.82
CA ALA A 232 29.41 9.51 5.42
C ALA A 232 30.30 8.39 4.87
N ARG A 233 30.17 7.17 5.42
CA ARG A 233 30.95 6.00 5.00
C ARG A 233 30.55 5.47 3.65
N TYR A 234 29.24 5.49 3.35
CA TYR A 234 28.68 4.90 2.13
C TYR A 234 28.30 5.94 1.09
N ALA A 235 28.39 7.23 1.41
CA ALA A 235 27.91 8.35 0.56
C ALA A 235 26.48 8.13 0.07
N ILE A 236 25.63 7.54 0.91
CA ILE A 236 24.27 7.11 0.59
C ILE A 236 23.28 8.11 1.17
N ILE A 237 22.28 8.45 0.41
CA ILE A 237 21.08 9.13 0.87
C ILE A 237 20.14 8.05 1.37
N SER A 238 20.07 7.82 2.68
CA SER A 238 19.42 6.64 3.26
C SER A 238 18.42 6.95 4.36
N SER A 239 18.07 8.22 4.55
CA SER A 239 17.22 8.62 5.67
C SER A 239 16.01 9.44 5.23
N PHE A 240 14.94 9.34 6.01
CA PHE A 240 13.83 10.29 5.96
C PHE A 240 14.04 11.37 7.04
N THR A 241 13.89 12.62 6.67
CA THR A 241 13.95 13.73 7.62
C THR A 241 12.56 14.35 7.73
N TYR A 242 12.04 14.41 8.95
CA TYR A 242 10.76 15.05 9.26
C TYR A 242 10.99 16.25 10.16
N ALA A 243 10.33 17.36 9.83
CA ALA A 243 10.34 18.59 10.59
C ALA A 243 8.99 18.84 11.24
N LEU A 244 8.95 19.01 12.56
CA LEU A 244 7.78 19.54 13.25
C LEU A 244 7.80 21.05 13.15
N LEU A 245 6.78 21.62 12.51
CA LEU A 245 6.64 23.05 12.33
C LEU A 245 5.93 23.69 13.53
N ARG A 246 6.26 24.94 13.84
CA ARG A 246 5.53 25.73 14.82
C ARG A 246 4.08 25.97 14.40
N GLU A 247 3.19 26.19 15.33
CA GLU A 247 1.79 26.50 15.03
C GLU A 247 1.67 27.71 14.08
N GLY A 248 0.90 27.52 13.01
CA GLY A 248 0.70 28.54 11.99
C GLY A 248 1.81 28.70 10.96
N PHE A 249 2.90 27.92 11.06
CA PHE A 249 3.95 27.90 10.06
C PHE A 249 3.69 26.80 9.03
N THR A 250 3.91 27.09 7.75
CA THR A 250 3.60 26.15 6.67
C THR A 250 4.85 25.64 5.95
N PRO A 251 4.78 24.49 5.27
CA PRO A 251 5.89 23.98 4.44
C PRO A 251 6.30 24.97 3.34
N GLU A 252 5.36 25.75 2.77
CA GLU A 252 5.66 26.75 1.75
C GLU A 252 6.53 27.89 2.32
N GLN A 253 6.28 28.31 3.56
CA GLN A 253 7.12 29.31 4.23
C GLN A 253 8.52 28.76 4.53
N LEU A 254 8.63 27.46 4.85
CA LEU A 254 9.92 26.79 5.02
C LEU A 254 10.68 26.71 3.69
N ASN A 255 9.97 26.41 2.59
CA ASN A 255 10.53 26.42 1.23
C ASN A 255 11.05 27.81 0.84
N GLU A 256 10.33 28.86 1.22
CA GLU A 256 10.78 30.24 1.00
C GLU A 256 12.08 30.53 1.78
N TRP A 257 12.19 30.01 3.01
CA TRP A 257 13.43 30.11 3.80
C TRP A 257 14.59 29.35 3.12
N PHE A 258 14.36 28.08 2.65
CA PHE A 258 15.38 27.32 1.92
C PHE A 258 15.86 28.04 0.66
N TYR A 259 14.93 28.63 -0.09
CA TYR A 259 15.26 29.39 -1.27
C TYR A 259 16.11 30.63 -0.95
N ARG A 260 15.74 31.41 0.06
CA ARG A 260 16.47 32.63 0.49
C ARG A 260 17.84 32.30 1.05
N SER A 261 17.95 31.24 1.84
CA SER A 261 19.22 30.79 2.44
C SER A 261 20.11 30.06 1.44
N LYS A 262 19.63 29.82 0.22
CA LYS A 262 20.30 28.99 -0.80
C LYS A 262 20.68 27.62 -0.26
N GLN A 263 19.78 27.03 0.53
CA GLN A 263 20.03 25.72 1.13
C GLN A 263 20.15 24.68 0.02
N THR A 264 21.37 24.25 -0.23
CA THR A 264 21.69 23.20 -1.18
C THR A 264 22.58 22.17 -0.48
N HIS A 265 22.28 20.91 -0.71
CA HIS A 265 23.16 19.83 -0.30
C HIS A 265 23.95 19.35 -1.51
N ARG A 266 25.27 19.19 -1.35
CA ARG A 266 26.12 18.69 -2.43
C ARG A 266 26.59 17.29 -2.10
N MET A 267 26.27 16.36 -2.98
CA MET A 267 26.72 14.98 -2.89
C MET A 267 27.45 14.63 -4.19
N HIS A 268 28.71 14.27 -4.09
CA HIS A 268 29.61 14.13 -5.23
C HIS A 268 29.59 15.38 -6.12
N ASP A 269 29.26 15.23 -7.41
CA ASP A 269 29.16 16.33 -8.37
C ASP A 269 27.75 16.84 -8.61
N THR A 270 26.77 16.30 -7.87
CA THR A 270 25.37 16.71 -7.97
C THR A 270 24.99 17.62 -6.83
N SER A 271 24.34 18.73 -7.16
CA SER A 271 23.78 19.68 -6.18
C SER A 271 22.26 19.45 -6.09
N PHE A 272 21.78 19.35 -4.88
CA PHE A 272 20.38 19.14 -4.56
C PHE A 272 19.82 20.37 -3.86
N ALA A 273 18.64 20.82 -4.28
CA ALA A 273 17.85 21.78 -3.53
C ALA A 273 17.02 21.05 -2.48
N VAL A 274 16.88 21.63 -1.29
CA VAL A 274 16.05 21.07 -0.21
C VAL A 274 14.63 21.62 -0.36
N GLU A 275 13.64 20.75 -0.24
CA GLU A 275 12.22 21.08 -0.31
C GLU A 275 11.47 20.47 0.85
N ALA A 276 10.51 21.22 1.40
CA ALA A 276 9.58 20.76 2.42
C ALA A 276 8.20 20.52 1.82
N HIS A 277 7.60 19.39 2.14
CA HIS A 277 6.25 19.02 1.72
C HIS A 277 5.42 18.61 2.95
N PRO A 278 4.10 18.81 2.96
CA PRO A 278 3.26 18.27 4.02
C PRO A 278 3.45 16.76 4.15
N MET A 279 3.40 16.23 5.37
CA MET A 279 3.52 14.80 5.61
C MET A 279 2.44 14.03 4.82
N GLY A 280 2.86 13.06 4.02
CA GLY A 280 1.96 12.26 3.18
C GLY A 280 1.68 12.84 1.79
N ASP A 281 2.09 14.08 1.51
CA ASP A 281 1.93 14.69 0.18
C ASP A 281 2.68 13.90 -0.90
N ARG A 282 3.76 13.28 -0.54
CA ARG A 282 4.54 12.36 -1.36
C ARG A 282 3.72 11.17 -1.91
N GLY A 283 2.96 10.50 -1.04
CA GLY A 283 2.05 9.43 -1.46
C GLY A 283 0.90 9.99 -2.29
N TRP A 284 0.41 11.17 -1.94
CA TRP A 284 -0.72 11.83 -2.57
C TRP A 284 -0.36 12.53 -3.89
N ASN A 285 0.73 13.30 -3.92
CA ASN A 285 1.18 14.03 -5.12
C ASN A 285 2.04 13.18 -6.06
N GLY A 286 2.53 12.03 -5.64
CA GLY A 286 3.16 11.03 -6.52
C GLY A 286 2.28 10.53 -7.66
N GLY A 287 1.06 11.05 -7.77
CA GLY A 287 0.13 10.88 -8.90
C GLY A 287 -0.63 9.54 -8.87
N LEU A 288 0.00 8.45 -8.48
CA LEU A 288 -0.61 7.13 -8.56
C LEU A 288 -1.65 6.89 -7.46
N LEU A 289 -1.31 7.17 -6.21
CA LEU A 289 -2.25 7.00 -5.08
C LEU A 289 -3.46 7.93 -5.24
N ARG A 290 -3.22 9.19 -5.58
CA ARG A 290 -4.29 10.15 -5.87
C ARG A 290 -5.20 9.66 -6.99
N THR A 291 -4.62 9.16 -8.08
CA THR A 291 -5.38 8.61 -9.21
C THR A 291 -6.22 7.40 -8.78
N ILE A 292 -5.66 6.48 -7.99
CA ILE A 292 -6.37 5.31 -7.45
C ILE A 292 -7.55 5.75 -6.58
N VAL A 293 -7.34 6.68 -5.65
CA VAL A 293 -8.39 7.16 -4.74
C VAL A 293 -9.52 7.85 -5.51
N TRP A 294 -9.20 8.76 -6.44
CA TRP A 294 -10.20 9.45 -7.24
C TRP A 294 -10.96 8.51 -8.17
N THR A 295 -10.29 7.58 -8.84
CA THR A 295 -10.96 6.59 -9.70
C THR A 295 -11.86 5.66 -8.90
N THR A 296 -11.41 5.21 -7.72
CA THR A 296 -12.21 4.37 -6.81
C THR A 296 -13.42 5.13 -6.28
N MET A 297 -13.26 6.40 -5.91
CA MET A 297 -14.36 7.25 -5.47
C MET A 297 -15.41 7.43 -6.57
N VAL A 298 -14.98 7.77 -7.78
CA VAL A 298 -15.88 7.94 -8.93
C VAL A 298 -16.58 6.62 -9.25
N ALA A 299 -15.86 5.51 -9.26
CA ALA A 299 -16.44 4.18 -9.48
C ALA A 299 -17.51 3.84 -8.43
N GLY A 300 -17.23 4.04 -7.15
CA GLY A 300 -18.19 3.81 -6.07
C GLY A 300 -19.46 4.64 -6.22
N VAL A 301 -19.32 5.94 -6.52
CA VAL A 301 -20.47 6.84 -6.75
C VAL A 301 -21.29 6.40 -7.97
N LEU A 302 -20.64 6.02 -9.07
CA LEU A 302 -21.34 5.53 -10.27
C LEU A 302 -22.09 4.22 -10.01
N ILE A 303 -21.49 3.28 -9.29
CA ILE A 303 -22.14 2.02 -8.90
C ILE A 303 -23.39 2.30 -8.06
N LEU A 304 -23.27 3.17 -7.07
CA LEU A 304 -24.40 3.56 -6.22
C LEU A 304 -25.50 4.26 -7.04
N LEU A 305 -25.12 5.15 -7.96
CA LEU A 305 -26.06 5.83 -8.84
C LEU A 305 -26.85 4.84 -9.71
N VAL A 306 -26.18 3.88 -10.33
CA VAL A 306 -26.81 2.83 -11.14
C VAL A 306 -27.78 2.01 -10.30
N ALA A 307 -27.39 1.64 -9.08
CA ALA A 307 -28.24 0.89 -8.17
C ALA A 307 -29.48 1.69 -7.73
N LEU A 308 -29.30 2.97 -7.39
CA LEU A 308 -30.40 3.87 -7.05
C LEU A 308 -31.36 4.06 -8.21
N LEU A 309 -30.86 4.24 -9.42
CA LEU A 309 -31.68 4.35 -10.62
C LEU A 309 -32.49 3.06 -10.88
N ASN A 310 -31.85 1.90 -10.75
CA ASN A 310 -32.51 0.61 -10.89
C ASN A 310 -33.61 0.43 -9.83
N PHE A 311 -33.26 0.71 -8.56
CA PHE A 311 -34.22 0.66 -7.45
C PHE A 311 -35.39 1.63 -7.67
N PHE A 312 -35.11 2.86 -8.10
CA PHE A 312 -36.12 3.86 -8.43
C PHE A 312 -37.05 3.39 -9.55
N HIS A 313 -36.50 2.80 -10.62
CA HIS A 313 -37.30 2.25 -11.70
C HIS A 313 -38.26 1.16 -11.22
N LEU A 314 -37.78 0.25 -10.38
CA LEU A 314 -38.59 -0.83 -9.82
C LEU A 314 -39.68 -0.29 -8.89
N LEU A 315 -39.34 0.71 -8.04
CA LEU A 315 -40.30 1.34 -7.14
C LEU A 315 -41.41 2.07 -7.92
N VAL A 316 -41.01 2.91 -8.88
CA VAL A 316 -41.98 3.64 -9.73
C VAL A 316 -42.78 2.68 -10.61
N GLY A 317 -42.17 1.66 -11.16
CA GLY A 317 -42.83 0.62 -11.94
C GLY A 317 -43.91 -0.13 -11.12
N SER A 318 -43.52 -0.59 -9.92
CA SER A 318 -44.46 -1.22 -8.97
C SER A 318 -45.60 -0.29 -8.56
N PHE A 319 -45.28 1.00 -8.36
CA PHE A 319 -46.28 2.02 -8.03
C PHE A 319 -47.29 2.23 -9.21
N LEU A 320 -46.78 2.39 -10.44
CA LEU A 320 -47.64 2.62 -11.61
C LEU A 320 -48.57 1.44 -11.91
N THR A 321 -48.15 0.21 -11.70
CA THR A 321 -49.00 -0.99 -11.86
C THR A 321 -50.10 -1.05 -10.80
N ARG A 322 -49.92 -0.40 -9.64
CA ARG A 322 -50.86 -0.39 -8.50
C ARG A 322 -51.62 0.92 -8.36
N MET A 323 -51.46 1.86 -9.31
CA MET A 323 -52.10 3.18 -9.24
C MET A 323 -53.64 3.09 -9.06
N ARG A 324 -54.26 2.15 -9.73
CA ARG A 324 -55.74 1.92 -9.59
C ARG A 324 -56.10 1.52 -8.15
N GLU A 325 -55.33 0.65 -7.52
CA GLU A 325 -55.53 0.24 -6.13
C GLU A 325 -55.40 1.44 -5.19
N PHE A 326 -54.36 2.28 -5.37
CA PHE A 326 -54.15 3.49 -4.56
C PHE A 326 -55.23 4.53 -4.77
N SER A 327 -55.72 4.69 -6.00
CA SER A 327 -56.83 5.61 -6.29
C SER A 327 -58.11 5.14 -5.63
N ILE A 328 -58.47 3.85 -5.67
CA ILE A 328 -59.62 3.28 -4.98
C ILE A 328 -59.52 3.47 -3.47
N ARG A 329 -58.36 3.20 -2.86
CA ARG A 329 -58.15 3.40 -1.43
C ARG A 329 -58.33 4.88 -1.02
N ARG A 330 -57.88 5.80 -1.88
CA ARG A 330 -58.06 7.23 -1.66
C ARG A 330 -59.52 7.64 -1.70
N VAL A 331 -60.32 7.09 -2.64
CA VAL A 331 -61.77 7.28 -2.66
C VAL A 331 -62.43 6.73 -1.40
N ALA A 332 -61.90 5.61 -0.88
CA ALA A 332 -62.38 5.01 0.38
C ALA A 332 -61.84 5.72 1.64
N GLY A 333 -61.20 6.91 1.52
CA GLY A 333 -60.80 7.75 2.63
C GLY A 333 -59.38 7.52 3.18
N ALA A 334 -58.53 6.76 2.47
CA ALA A 334 -57.13 6.56 2.92
C ALA A 334 -56.35 7.90 2.91
N SER A 335 -55.71 8.21 4.02
CA SER A 335 -54.82 9.40 4.14
C SER A 335 -53.55 9.20 3.32
N GLY A 336 -52.94 10.31 2.89
CA GLY A 336 -51.63 10.25 2.21
C GLY A 336 -50.54 9.66 3.07
N ASP A 337 -50.61 9.81 4.37
CA ASP A 337 -49.63 9.28 5.33
C ASP A 337 -49.71 7.74 5.38
N SER A 338 -50.93 7.19 5.31
CA SER A 338 -51.15 5.75 5.19
C SER A 338 -50.53 5.17 3.90
N LEU A 339 -50.62 5.89 2.76
CA LEU A 339 -50.00 5.52 1.52
C LEU A 339 -48.46 5.60 1.58
N PHE A 340 -47.93 6.64 2.22
CA PHE A 340 -46.51 6.80 2.46
C PHE A 340 -45.96 5.65 3.30
N VAL A 341 -46.55 5.39 4.45
CA VAL A 341 -46.09 4.30 5.34
C VAL A 341 -46.10 2.95 4.62
N GLN A 342 -47.13 2.67 3.85
CA GLN A 342 -47.21 1.40 3.08
C GLN A 342 -46.11 1.29 2.06
N LEU A 343 -45.84 2.32 1.23
CA LEU A 343 -44.80 2.34 0.22
C LEU A 343 -43.41 2.25 0.87
N PHE A 344 -43.19 3.07 1.88
CA PHE A 344 -41.92 3.12 2.60
C PHE A 344 -41.62 1.78 3.30
N THR A 345 -42.59 1.17 4.00
CA THR A 345 -42.40 -0.13 4.66
C THR A 345 -42.00 -1.21 3.66
N GLN A 346 -42.62 -1.25 2.48
CA GLN A 346 -42.26 -2.24 1.45
C GLN A 346 -40.85 -2.01 0.91
N SER A 347 -40.49 -0.76 0.64
CA SER A 347 -39.18 -0.39 0.10
C SER A 347 -38.08 -0.55 1.15
N ALA A 348 -38.34 -0.14 2.39
CA ALA A 348 -37.43 -0.28 3.51
C ALA A 348 -37.13 -1.76 3.81
N LEU A 349 -38.13 -2.62 3.77
CA LEU A 349 -37.95 -4.06 3.97
C LEU A 349 -36.98 -4.64 2.92
N LEU A 350 -37.11 -4.23 1.67
CA LEU A 350 -36.21 -4.69 0.58
C LEU A 350 -34.78 -4.16 0.79
N VAL A 351 -34.63 -2.89 1.17
CA VAL A 351 -33.33 -2.27 1.44
C VAL A 351 -32.66 -2.93 2.65
N LEU A 352 -33.42 -3.23 3.72
CA LEU A 352 -32.90 -3.94 4.90
C LEU A 352 -32.46 -5.37 4.56
N LEU A 353 -33.21 -6.10 3.75
CA LEU A 353 -32.81 -7.42 3.28
C LEU A 353 -31.55 -7.35 2.40
N ALA A 354 -31.43 -6.32 1.55
CA ALA A 354 -30.22 -6.06 0.78
C ALA A 354 -29.02 -5.75 1.70
N GLY A 355 -29.22 -4.95 2.76
CA GLY A 355 -28.22 -4.71 3.78
C GLY A 355 -27.77 -5.97 4.52
N LEU A 356 -28.71 -6.86 4.84
CA LEU A 356 -28.37 -8.16 5.44
C LEU A 356 -27.53 -9.00 4.49
N LEU A 357 -27.87 -9.05 3.20
CA LEU A 357 -27.07 -9.73 2.19
C LEU A 357 -25.66 -9.13 2.11
N THR A 358 -25.56 -7.79 2.09
CA THR A 358 -24.27 -7.07 2.12
C THR A 358 -23.46 -7.47 3.34
N GLY A 359 -24.06 -7.50 4.53
CA GLY A 359 -23.38 -7.89 5.77
C GLY A 359 -22.82 -9.31 5.72
N VAL A 360 -23.61 -10.26 5.22
CA VAL A 360 -23.13 -11.64 5.02
C VAL A 360 -21.97 -11.69 4.02
N CYS A 361 -22.05 -10.94 2.93
CA CYS A 361 -20.97 -10.87 1.95
C CYS A 361 -19.70 -10.25 2.54
N ILE A 362 -19.81 -9.20 3.36
CA ILE A 362 -18.67 -8.58 4.05
C ILE A 362 -17.97 -9.61 4.94
N GLU A 363 -18.72 -10.32 5.79
CA GLU A 363 -18.16 -11.30 6.71
C GLU A 363 -17.40 -12.42 5.99
N VAL A 364 -17.94 -12.88 4.85
CA VAL A 364 -17.31 -13.94 4.06
C VAL A 364 -16.10 -13.44 3.27
N MET A 365 -16.16 -12.22 2.73
CA MET A 365 -15.16 -11.70 1.78
C MET A 365 -14.02 -10.93 2.44
N ALA A 366 -14.27 -10.20 3.54
CA ALA A 366 -13.28 -9.32 4.15
C ALA A 366 -11.95 -10.01 4.50
N PRO A 367 -11.90 -11.25 5.02
CA PRO A 367 -10.65 -11.94 5.30
C PRO A 367 -9.78 -12.19 4.06
N TRP A 368 -10.40 -12.22 2.86
CA TRP A 368 -9.73 -12.48 1.59
C TRP A 368 -9.38 -11.18 0.84
N LEU A 369 -9.97 -10.06 1.25
CA LEU A 369 -9.74 -8.77 0.62
C LEU A 369 -8.46 -8.15 1.16
N ARG A 370 -7.46 -8.06 0.29
CA ARG A 370 -6.20 -7.34 0.53
C ARG A 370 -5.90 -6.49 -0.69
N LEU A 371 -5.52 -5.26 -0.45
CA LEU A 371 -5.08 -4.35 -1.50
C LEU A 371 -3.66 -3.90 -1.17
N GLU A 372 -2.73 -4.32 -2.01
CA GLU A 372 -1.33 -3.90 -1.93
C GLU A 372 -0.96 -3.29 -3.28
N MET A 373 -0.92 -1.98 -3.34
CA MET A 373 -0.64 -1.24 -4.57
C MET A 373 -0.05 0.13 -4.26
N ALA A 374 1.01 0.50 -4.95
CA ALA A 374 1.58 1.85 -4.91
C ALA A 374 1.95 2.35 -3.50
N GLY A 375 2.42 1.46 -2.62
CA GLY A 375 2.72 1.79 -1.22
C GLY A 375 1.50 1.87 -0.31
N LEU A 376 0.29 1.63 -0.83
CA LEU A 376 -0.91 1.44 -0.05
C LEU A 376 -1.01 -0.05 0.32
N TYR A 377 -0.88 -0.34 1.60
CA TYR A 377 -1.15 -1.66 2.15
C TYR A 377 -2.46 -1.59 2.92
N LEU A 378 -3.48 -2.26 2.45
CA LEU A 378 -4.81 -2.22 3.01
C LEU A 378 -5.34 -3.63 3.25
N GLN A 379 -5.46 -4.00 4.50
CA GLN A 379 -6.25 -5.14 4.94
C GLN A 379 -7.62 -4.64 5.38
N PHE A 380 -8.68 -5.25 4.83
CA PHE A 380 -10.03 -4.82 5.14
C PHE A 380 -10.46 -5.37 6.52
N ASP A 381 -10.77 -4.46 7.44
CA ASP A 381 -11.38 -4.82 8.72
C ASP A 381 -12.89 -5.03 8.53
N ALA A 382 -13.34 -6.27 8.75
CA ALA A 382 -14.74 -6.65 8.60
C ALA A 382 -15.66 -5.84 9.53
N SER A 383 -15.23 -5.56 10.76
CA SER A 383 -16.03 -4.82 11.74
C SER A 383 -16.22 -3.36 11.34
N LEU A 384 -15.15 -2.70 10.93
CA LEU A 384 -15.19 -1.31 10.46
C LEU A 384 -15.98 -1.18 9.16
N LEU A 385 -15.77 -2.10 8.21
CA LEU A 385 -16.52 -2.13 6.95
C LEU A 385 -18.02 -2.37 7.19
N MET A 386 -18.37 -3.19 8.18
CA MET A 386 -19.75 -3.43 8.58
C MET A 386 -20.39 -2.14 9.14
N VAL A 387 -19.71 -1.45 10.06
CA VAL A 387 -20.20 -0.17 10.63
C VAL A 387 -20.42 0.86 9.52
N GLN A 388 -19.45 1.02 8.63
CA GLN A 388 -19.58 1.94 7.49
C GLN A 388 -20.74 1.56 6.56
N SER A 389 -20.92 0.25 6.27
CA SER A 389 -22.03 -0.21 5.45
C SER A 389 -23.40 0.07 6.09
N LEU A 390 -23.49 0.04 7.42
CA LEU A 390 -24.70 0.44 8.15
C LEU A 390 -24.97 1.94 8.04
N GLU A 391 -23.94 2.78 8.08
CA GLU A 391 -24.09 4.23 7.84
C GLU A 391 -24.67 4.50 6.43
N TYR A 392 -24.14 3.81 5.41
CA TYR A 392 -24.62 3.94 4.04
C TYR A 392 -26.02 3.36 3.84
N LEU A 393 -26.34 2.27 4.53
CA LEU A 393 -27.68 1.69 4.56
C LEU A 393 -28.69 2.68 5.16
N ALA A 394 -28.34 3.36 6.24
CA ALA A 394 -29.18 4.41 6.83
C ALA A 394 -29.39 5.58 5.86
N GLY A 395 -28.34 6.03 5.18
CA GLY A 395 -28.43 7.03 4.10
C GLY A 395 -29.37 6.58 2.97
N LEU A 396 -29.25 5.32 2.53
CA LEU A 396 -30.10 4.74 1.49
C LEU A 396 -31.57 4.65 1.91
N LEU A 397 -31.85 4.34 3.17
CA LEU A 397 -33.20 4.40 3.75
C LEU A 397 -33.74 5.83 3.74
N GLY A 398 -32.91 6.84 4.04
CA GLY A 398 -33.28 8.24 3.93
C GLY A 398 -33.66 8.67 2.51
N VAL A 399 -32.86 8.26 1.52
CA VAL A 399 -33.16 8.50 0.10
C VAL A 399 -34.46 7.78 -0.29
N CYS A 400 -34.66 6.55 0.18
CA CYS A 400 -35.88 5.79 -0.05
C CYS A 400 -37.13 6.51 0.51
N ALA A 401 -37.04 7.04 1.73
CA ALA A 401 -38.10 7.83 2.35
C ALA A 401 -38.42 9.10 1.53
N TRP A 402 -37.39 9.82 1.11
CA TRP A 402 -37.52 11.01 0.26
C TRP A 402 -38.22 10.72 -1.08
N VAL A 403 -37.79 9.65 -1.77
CA VAL A 403 -38.41 9.21 -3.02
C VAL A 403 -39.87 8.81 -2.81
N CYS A 404 -40.17 8.02 -1.78
CA CYS A 404 -41.56 7.67 -1.43
C CYS A 404 -42.40 8.91 -1.15
N GLY A 405 -41.85 9.92 -0.45
CA GLY A 405 -42.51 11.20 -0.21
C GLY A 405 -42.85 11.93 -1.49
N ILE A 406 -41.93 12.03 -2.45
CA ILE A 406 -42.17 12.64 -3.77
C ILE A 406 -43.28 11.90 -4.53
N VAL A 407 -43.25 10.57 -4.51
CA VAL A 407 -44.25 9.75 -5.19
C VAL A 407 -45.64 10.01 -4.60
N VAL A 408 -45.77 9.98 -3.28
CA VAL A 408 -47.07 10.24 -2.58
C VAL A 408 -47.54 11.67 -2.80
N TRP A 409 -46.64 12.67 -2.72
CA TRP A 409 -46.97 14.07 -3.01
C TRP A 409 -47.52 14.24 -4.44
N LYS A 410 -46.91 13.57 -5.44
CA LYS A 410 -47.39 13.59 -6.81
C LYS A 410 -48.74 12.95 -6.95
N VAL A 411 -49.03 11.85 -6.24
CA VAL A 411 -50.34 11.18 -6.20
C VAL A 411 -51.41 12.07 -5.57
N ARG A 412 -51.05 12.78 -4.47
CA ARG A 412 -51.98 13.73 -3.84
C ARG A 412 -52.45 14.85 -4.79
N ARG A 413 -51.58 15.27 -5.73
CA ARG A 413 -51.88 16.32 -6.74
C ARG A 413 -52.63 15.83 -7.97
N MET A 414 -52.68 14.51 -8.17
CA MET A 414 -53.40 13.95 -9.33
C MET A 414 -54.92 13.91 -9.10
N GLN A 415 -55.69 14.30 -10.10
CA GLN A 415 -57.13 14.15 -10.07
C GLN A 415 -57.55 12.68 -10.01
N VAL A 416 -58.45 12.35 -9.09
CA VAL A 416 -58.90 10.96 -8.82
C VAL A 416 -59.45 10.30 -10.08
N HIS A 417 -60.15 11.04 -10.91
CA HIS A 417 -60.76 10.54 -12.14
C HIS A 417 -59.70 10.04 -13.16
N ALA A 418 -58.61 10.76 -13.34
CA ALA A 418 -57.48 10.37 -14.22
C ALA A 418 -56.74 9.11 -13.74
N GLY A 419 -56.75 8.84 -12.43
CA GLY A 419 -56.15 7.64 -11.84
C GLY A 419 -56.95 6.37 -12.03
N VAL A 420 -58.30 6.50 -12.04
CA VAL A 420 -59.25 5.36 -12.22
C VAL A 420 -59.41 4.98 -13.70
N THR A 421 -59.45 5.98 -14.58
CA THR A 421 -59.69 5.78 -16.03
C THR A 421 -58.43 5.43 -16.85
N GLY A 422 -57.26 5.42 -16.21
CA GLY A 422 -55.99 5.08 -16.88
C GLY A 422 -55.48 6.12 -17.87
N GLY A 423 -56.05 7.34 -17.87
CA GLY A 423 -55.78 8.44 -18.80
C GLY A 423 -54.47 9.22 -18.57
N VAL A 424 -53.50 8.61 -17.94
CA VAL A 424 -52.19 9.25 -17.71
C VAL A 424 -51.38 9.22 -19.01
N HIS A 425 -51.08 10.40 -19.56
CA HIS A 425 -50.28 10.57 -20.80
C HIS A 425 -49.02 9.70 -20.80
N ARG A 426 -49.03 8.68 -21.69
CA ARG A 426 -47.98 7.65 -21.79
C ARG A 426 -46.68 8.12 -22.49
N GLY A 427 -46.70 9.23 -23.25
CA GLY A 427 -45.60 9.59 -24.17
C GLY A 427 -44.34 10.15 -23.49
N GLY A 428 -44.44 11.12 -22.58
CA GLY A 428 -43.25 11.77 -21.97
C GLY A 428 -42.53 10.88 -20.95
N LYS A 429 -43.27 10.02 -20.25
CA LYS A 429 -42.73 9.11 -19.24
C LYS A 429 -41.88 7.98 -19.87
N ARG A 430 -42.21 7.56 -21.09
CA ARG A 430 -41.50 6.53 -21.82
C ARG A 430 -40.10 7.01 -22.26
N ARG A 431 -39.99 8.28 -22.68
CA ARG A 431 -38.72 8.89 -23.09
C ARG A 431 -37.74 9.01 -21.92
N LEU A 432 -38.16 9.52 -20.76
CA LEU A 432 -37.34 9.65 -19.57
C LEU A 432 -36.82 8.27 -19.07
N ARG A 433 -37.72 7.29 -18.98
CA ARG A 433 -37.36 5.91 -18.63
C ARG A 433 -36.31 5.33 -19.56
N ASN A 434 -36.52 5.46 -20.89
CA ASN A 434 -35.59 4.92 -21.87
C ASN A 434 -34.24 5.64 -21.84
N LEU A 435 -34.22 6.97 -21.57
CA LEU A 435 -33.01 7.74 -21.37
C LEU A 435 -32.23 7.22 -20.14
N LEU A 436 -32.90 7.05 -19.00
CA LEU A 436 -32.26 6.56 -17.78
C LEU A 436 -31.73 5.13 -17.96
N LEU A 437 -32.45 4.27 -18.63
CA LEU A 437 -31.98 2.92 -19.00
C LEU A 437 -30.76 2.99 -19.93
N GLY A 438 -30.78 3.90 -20.91
CA GLY A 438 -29.65 4.12 -21.82
C GLY A 438 -28.39 4.56 -21.06
N VAL A 439 -28.52 5.52 -20.13
CA VAL A 439 -27.41 5.97 -19.28
C VAL A 439 -26.88 4.82 -18.41
N GLN A 440 -27.78 4.06 -17.79
CA GLN A 440 -27.41 2.91 -16.97
C GLN A 440 -26.64 1.85 -17.78
N LEU A 441 -27.15 1.47 -18.96
CA LEU A 441 -26.48 0.52 -19.84
C LEU A 441 -25.12 1.04 -20.31
N PHE A 442 -25.02 2.35 -20.61
CA PHE A 442 -23.76 2.98 -20.99
C PHE A 442 -22.73 2.88 -19.86
N ILE A 443 -23.11 3.21 -18.61
CA ILE A 443 -22.21 3.08 -17.45
C ILE A 443 -21.76 1.63 -17.27
N CYS A 444 -22.69 0.66 -17.33
CA CYS A 444 -22.35 -0.76 -17.24
C CYS A 444 -21.37 -1.19 -18.35
N TRP A 445 -21.59 -0.71 -19.57
CA TRP A 445 -20.71 -1.02 -20.70
C TRP A 445 -19.30 -0.45 -20.49
N VAL A 446 -19.18 0.78 -19.98
CA VAL A 446 -17.89 1.40 -19.62
C VAL A 446 -17.17 0.55 -18.56
N PHE A 447 -17.86 0.10 -17.51
CA PHE A 447 -17.24 -0.76 -16.49
C PHE A 447 -16.75 -2.10 -17.05
N ILE A 448 -17.56 -2.74 -17.89
CA ILE A 448 -17.17 -4.02 -18.53
C ILE A 448 -15.95 -3.81 -19.44
N SER A 449 -15.94 -2.74 -20.23
CA SER A 449 -14.81 -2.41 -21.10
C SER A 449 -13.53 -2.12 -20.32
N LEU A 450 -13.65 -1.37 -19.21
CA LEU A 450 -12.52 -1.07 -18.33
C LEU A 450 -11.98 -2.34 -17.65
N ALA A 451 -12.87 -3.18 -17.12
CA ALA A 451 -12.49 -4.46 -16.53
C ALA A 451 -11.77 -5.38 -17.53
N ALA A 452 -12.29 -5.46 -18.75
CA ALA A 452 -11.66 -6.22 -19.83
C ALA A 452 -10.28 -5.65 -20.20
N ALA A 453 -10.16 -4.32 -20.28
CA ALA A 453 -8.88 -3.66 -20.57
C ALA A 453 -7.83 -3.93 -19.47
N LEU A 454 -8.25 -3.82 -18.20
CA LEU A 454 -7.38 -4.11 -17.05
C LEU A 454 -6.96 -5.60 -17.01
N TYR A 455 -7.88 -6.51 -17.31
CA TYR A 455 -7.58 -7.93 -17.40
C TYR A 455 -6.55 -8.21 -18.50
N LEU A 456 -6.77 -7.67 -19.70
CA LEU A 456 -5.84 -7.83 -20.83
C LEU A 456 -4.47 -7.20 -20.54
N GLN A 457 -4.45 -6.05 -19.87
CA GLN A 457 -3.20 -5.41 -19.44
C GLN A 457 -2.47 -6.26 -18.40
N SER A 458 -3.18 -6.79 -17.42
CA SER A 458 -2.61 -7.68 -16.39
C SER A 458 -2.04 -8.97 -17.01
N ASP A 459 -2.80 -9.61 -17.91
CA ASP A 459 -2.34 -10.80 -18.63
C ASP A 459 -1.09 -10.49 -19.48
N LYS A 460 -1.09 -9.36 -20.19
CA LYS A 460 0.07 -8.92 -20.97
C LYS A 460 1.29 -8.70 -20.07
N THR A 461 1.11 -8.01 -18.93
CA THR A 461 2.20 -7.77 -17.97
C THR A 461 2.73 -9.09 -17.42
N GLY A 462 1.85 -10.01 -17.00
CA GLY A 462 2.23 -11.33 -16.52
C GLY A 462 3.02 -12.17 -17.55
N ARG A 463 2.67 -12.03 -18.83
CA ARG A 463 3.43 -12.70 -19.92
C ARG A 463 4.77 -12.03 -20.20
N THR A 464 4.85 -10.71 -20.05
CA THR A 464 6.06 -9.94 -20.34
C THR A 464 7.12 -10.09 -19.25
N LEU A 465 6.72 -10.12 -17.96
CA LEU A 465 7.63 -10.38 -16.86
C LEU A 465 8.27 -11.77 -17.01
N PHE A 466 9.60 -11.81 -17.07
CA PHE A 466 10.35 -13.04 -17.35
C PHE A 466 9.75 -13.80 -18.55
N GLY A 467 9.57 -13.10 -19.67
CA GLY A 467 8.92 -13.62 -20.88
C GLY A 467 9.61 -14.85 -21.52
N THR A 468 10.77 -15.24 -21.01
CA THR A 468 11.48 -16.48 -21.34
C THR A 468 10.82 -17.72 -20.74
N LEU A 469 10.00 -17.55 -19.69
CA LEU A 469 9.24 -18.62 -19.04
C LEU A 469 7.77 -18.59 -19.50
N SER A 470 7.17 -19.76 -19.67
CA SER A 470 5.73 -19.90 -19.86
C SER A 470 4.96 -19.55 -18.57
N LEU A 471 3.65 -19.31 -18.67
CA LEU A 471 2.83 -19.06 -17.47
C LEU A 471 2.81 -20.28 -16.52
N GLU A 472 2.77 -21.49 -17.06
CA GLU A 472 2.77 -22.73 -16.27
C GLU A 472 4.09 -22.90 -15.49
N GLU A 473 5.24 -22.59 -16.11
CA GLU A 473 6.53 -22.62 -15.43
C GLU A 473 6.61 -21.55 -14.33
N LYS A 474 6.08 -20.35 -14.56
CA LYS A 474 6.04 -19.29 -13.53
C LYS A 474 5.22 -19.67 -12.30
N GLU A 475 4.08 -20.37 -12.51
CA GLU A 475 3.23 -20.85 -11.42
C GLU A 475 3.91 -21.95 -10.59
N GLN A 476 4.91 -22.63 -11.11
CA GLN A 476 5.69 -23.65 -10.41
C GLN A 476 6.86 -23.08 -9.61
N ILE A 477 7.23 -21.80 -9.82
CA ILE A 477 8.31 -21.16 -9.09
C ILE A 477 7.80 -20.62 -7.77
N LEU A 478 8.34 -21.15 -6.66
CA LEU A 478 8.07 -20.66 -5.32
C LEU A 478 9.25 -19.81 -4.83
N SER A 479 9.00 -18.55 -4.49
CA SER A 479 9.98 -17.69 -3.85
C SER A 479 9.82 -17.74 -2.34
N ILE A 480 10.88 -18.10 -1.63
CA ILE A 480 10.91 -18.16 -0.17
C ILE A 480 11.87 -17.08 0.31
N PRO A 481 11.38 -15.97 0.91
CA PRO A 481 12.25 -14.94 1.46
C PRO A 481 12.96 -15.51 2.70
N MET A 482 14.30 -15.48 2.68
CA MET A 482 15.13 -15.95 3.78
C MET A 482 16.31 -15.01 3.97
N ASP A 483 16.60 -14.64 5.22
CA ASP A 483 17.82 -13.87 5.53
C ASP A 483 18.97 -14.83 5.84
N PHE A 484 19.86 -14.97 4.88
CA PHE A 484 21.06 -15.79 5.00
C PHE A 484 22.23 -15.08 5.70
N SER A 485 22.10 -13.83 6.08
CA SER A 485 23.21 -13.03 6.64
C SER A 485 23.74 -13.58 7.97
N PHE A 486 22.98 -14.44 8.64
CA PHE A 486 23.32 -15.08 9.92
C PHE A 486 23.81 -16.52 9.77
N MET A 487 23.83 -17.05 8.56
CA MET A 487 24.28 -18.40 8.29
C MET A 487 25.72 -18.36 7.74
N ASN A 488 26.57 -19.27 8.21
CA ASN A 488 27.84 -19.50 7.58
C ASN A 488 27.66 -20.26 6.25
N ALA A 489 28.70 -20.32 5.42
CA ALA A 489 28.65 -20.96 4.11
C ALA A 489 28.16 -22.45 4.17
N VAL A 490 28.58 -23.18 5.21
CA VAL A 490 28.20 -24.59 5.41
C VAL A 490 26.70 -24.70 5.72
N GLN A 491 26.18 -23.85 6.59
CA GLN A 491 24.75 -23.82 6.94
C GLN A 491 23.88 -23.45 5.74
N LYS A 492 24.33 -22.49 4.91
CA LYS A 492 23.64 -22.10 3.68
C LYS A 492 23.56 -23.28 2.72
N GLN A 493 24.69 -23.95 2.47
CA GLN A 493 24.74 -25.11 1.58
C GLN A 493 23.90 -26.28 2.09
N ASP A 494 23.94 -26.54 3.40
CA ASP A 494 23.13 -27.61 4.00
C ASP A 494 21.62 -27.32 3.83
N LEU A 495 21.21 -26.08 4.06
CA LEU A 495 19.82 -25.67 3.87
C LEU A 495 19.37 -25.81 2.41
N ILE A 496 20.18 -25.34 1.45
CA ILE A 496 19.92 -25.52 0.02
C ILE A 496 19.80 -27.00 -0.32
N HIS A 497 20.68 -27.84 0.23
CA HIS A 497 20.63 -29.28 0.03
C HIS A 497 19.37 -29.92 0.62
N GLN A 498 18.92 -29.45 1.79
CA GLN A 498 17.67 -29.92 2.38
C GLN A 498 16.47 -29.57 1.49
N PHE A 499 16.41 -28.35 0.94
CA PHE A 499 15.36 -27.98 0.01
C PHE A 499 15.39 -28.80 -1.28
N LYS A 500 16.57 -29.05 -1.85
CA LYS A 500 16.72 -29.89 -3.05
C LYS A 500 16.23 -31.33 -2.84
N ASN A 501 16.27 -31.83 -1.60
CA ASN A 501 15.84 -33.19 -1.26
C ASN A 501 14.34 -33.30 -0.93
N LEU A 502 13.60 -32.18 -0.94
CA LEU A 502 12.15 -32.23 -0.73
C LEU A 502 11.45 -32.87 -1.93
N SER A 503 10.49 -33.74 -1.66
CA SER A 503 9.68 -34.36 -2.71
C SER A 503 8.90 -33.27 -3.48
N GLY A 504 9.07 -33.23 -4.80
CA GLY A 504 8.41 -32.26 -5.68
C GLY A 504 9.23 -31.00 -5.96
N VAL A 505 10.44 -30.86 -5.43
CA VAL A 505 11.38 -29.79 -5.77
C VAL A 505 12.34 -30.29 -6.82
N GLU A 506 12.34 -29.68 -7.99
CA GLU A 506 13.23 -30.02 -9.10
C GLU A 506 14.58 -29.31 -9.01
N GLU A 507 14.54 -28.00 -8.74
CA GLU A 507 15.74 -27.17 -8.63
C GLU A 507 15.55 -26.09 -7.56
N VAL A 508 16.62 -25.73 -6.86
CA VAL A 508 16.67 -24.62 -5.89
C VAL A 508 17.72 -23.64 -6.34
N LEU A 509 17.32 -22.40 -6.55
CA LEU A 509 18.21 -21.31 -6.93
C LEU A 509 18.29 -20.29 -5.79
N PRO A 510 19.43 -20.13 -5.12
CA PRO A 510 19.67 -19.01 -4.23
C PRO A 510 19.71 -17.71 -5.04
N ALA A 511 19.06 -16.67 -4.53
CA ALA A 511 19.06 -15.36 -5.17
C ALA A 511 19.03 -14.27 -4.12
N ASP A 512 19.71 -13.16 -4.36
CA ASP A 512 19.77 -12.00 -3.48
C ASP A 512 18.56 -11.08 -3.64
N ILE A 513 17.60 -11.45 -4.49
CA ILE A 513 16.49 -10.58 -4.88
C ILE A 513 15.17 -11.33 -4.81
N ASN A 514 14.16 -10.64 -4.24
CA ASN A 514 12.78 -10.99 -4.48
C ASN A 514 12.42 -10.64 -5.94
N TYR A 515 12.25 -11.62 -6.80
CA TYR A 515 11.95 -11.44 -8.24
C TYR A 515 10.74 -10.53 -8.53
N LEU A 516 9.84 -10.37 -7.58
CA LEU A 516 8.69 -9.49 -7.69
C LEU A 516 8.90 -8.12 -7.02
N GLY A 517 9.98 -7.97 -6.24
CA GLY A 517 10.24 -6.79 -5.41
C GLY A 517 11.03 -5.67 -6.07
N GLY A 518 11.53 -5.89 -7.27
CA GLY A 518 12.35 -4.92 -7.99
C GLY A 518 13.85 -5.19 -7.89
N VAL A 519 14.62 -4.47 -8.67
CA VAL A 519 16.09 -4.52 -8.73
C VAL A 519 16.67 -3.28 -8.05
N SER A 520 17.88 -3.40 -7.52
CA SER A 520 18.57 -2.25 -6.94
C SER A 520 19.15 -1.38 -8.06
N GLY A 521 18.70 -0.12 -8.14
CA GLY A 521 19.34 0.87 -9.00
C GLY A 521 20.71 1.23 -8.42
N THR A 522 21.74 1.24 -9.27
CA THR A 522 23.08 1.71 -8.91
C THR A 522 23.72 2.38 -10.12
N GLY A 523 24.74 3.20 -9.86
CA GLY A 523 25.53 3.79 -10.93
C GLY A 523 26.82 3.02 -11.16
N MET A 524 27.24 2.94 -12.41
CA MET A 524 28.56 2.45 -12.78
C MET A 524 29.26 3.46 -13.69
N TYR A 525 30.56 3.37 -13.74
CA TYR A 525 31.39 4.21 -14.59
C TYR A 525 32.03 3.37 -15.71
N THR A 526 32.04 3.89 -16.93
CA THR A 526 32.73 3.22 -18.05
C THR A 526 34.22 3.46 -18.06
N GLU A 527 34.70 4.49 -17.36
CA GLU A 527 36.10 4.84 -17.22
C GLU A 527 36.43 5.08 -15.75
N LYS A 528 37.55 4.51 -15.30
CA LYS A 528 38.02 4.69 -13.92
C LYS A 528 38.31 6.16 -13.66
N ASP A 529 37.86 6.67 -12.51
CA ASP A 529 38.07 8.04 -12.02
C ASP A 529 37.47 9.14 -12.90
N ASN A 530 36.74 8.81 -13.97
CA ASN A 530 36.01 9.77 -14.80
C ASN A 530 34.53 9.82 -14.42
N LYS A 531 34.18 10.78 -13.58
CA LYS A 531 32.79 10.98 -13.13
C LYS A 531 31.81 11.31 -14.27
N GLY A 532 32.32 11.83 -15.40
CA GLY A 532 31.50 12.09 -16.60
C GLY A 532 31.09 10.84 -17.37
N SER A 533 31.68 9.69 -17.05
CA SER A 533 31.38 8.39 -17.65
C SER A 533 30.30 7.59 -16.88
N TYR A 534 29.57 8.25 -15.99
CA TYR A 534 28.51 7.65 -15.19
C TYR A 534 27.34 7.11 -16.03
N VAL A 535 26.93 5.90 -15.73
CA VAL A 535 25.76 5.24 -16.33
C VAL A 535 24.87 4.70 -15.22
N ASP A 536 23.62 5.14 -15.21
CA ASP A 536 22.60 4.59 -14.30
C ASP A 536 22.17 3.20 -14.80
N VAL A 537 22.28 2.19 -13.96
CA VAL A 537 22.00 0.79 -14.29
C VAL A 537 21.28 0.11 -13.12
N ASN A 538 20.49 -0.89 -13.43
CA ASN A 538 19.89 -1.78 -12.45
C ASN A 538 20.76 -3.02 -12.30
N VAL A 539 21.19 -3.31 -11.09
CA VAL A 539 22.05 -4.47 -10.79
C VAL A 539 21.27 -5.56 -10.11
N MET A 540 21.44 -6.77 -10.61
CA MET A 540 20.93 -8.00 -10.03
C MET A 540 22.10 -8.91 -9.67
N ARG A 541 22.23 -9.28 -8.40
CA ARG A 541 23.19 -10.30 -7.97
C ARG A 541 22.55 -11.67 -8.16
N ILE A 542 23.22 -12.52 -8.90
CA ILE A 542 22.71 -13.82 -9.32
C ILE A 542 23.73 -14.91 -9.08
N THR A 543 23.26 -16.13 -8.92
CA THR A 543 24.10 -17.33 -8.95
C THR A 543 24.30 -17.82 -10.38
N SER A 544 25.32 -18.65 -10.59
CA SER A 544 25.69 -19.17 -11.92
C SER A 544 24.55 -19.92 -12.65
N GLY A 545 23.64 -20.54 -11.88
CA GLY A 545 22.47 -21.27 -12.41
C GLY A 545 21.32 -20.42 -12.90
N PHE A 546 21.30 -19.11 -12.61
CA PHE A 546 20.16 -18.22 -12.85
C PHE A 546 19.69 -18.22 -14.31
N PHE A 547 20.59 -18.04 -15.26
CA PHE A 547 20.23 -17.96 -16.69
C PHE A 547 19.60 -19.24 -17.20
N ARG A 548 20.07 -20.40 -16.71
CA ARG A 548 19.49 -21.70 -17.05
C ARG A 548 18.13 -21.87 -16.41
N PHE A 549 18.02 -21.57 -15.12
CA PHE A 549 16.77 -21.68 -14.34
C PHE A 549 15.65 -20.78 -14.92
N MET A 550 16.00 -19.57 -15.34
CA MET A 550 15.04 -18.60 -15.89
C MET A 550 14.90 -18.69 -17.42
N HIS A 551 15.52 -19.69 -18.05
CA HIS A 551 15.53 -19.90 -19.51
C HIS A 551 15.97 -18.66 -20.30
N ILE A 552 16.93 -17.87 -19.77
CA ILE A 552 17.41 -16.64 -20.41
C ILE A 552 18.57 -16.99 -21.34
N PRO A 553 18.41 -16.81 -22.66
CA PRO A 553 19.46 -17.17 -23.60
C PRO A 553 20.60 -16.13 -23.60
N MET A 554 21.84 -16.64 -23.62
CA MET A 554 23.01 -15.81 -23.88
C MET A 554 23.11 -15.50 -25.37
N ARG A 555 23.35 -14.25 -25.72
CA ARG A 555 23.57 -13.81 -27.12
C ARG A 555 25.03 -13.87 -27.53
N SER A 556 25.90 -13.50 -26.57
CA SER A 556 27.36 -13.60 -26.78
C SER A 556 28.06 -13.81 -25.43
N GLY A 557 29.28 -14.37 -25.47
CA GLY A 557 30.06 -14.62 -24.27
C GLY A 557 29.54 -15.81 -23.44
N HIS A 558 29.71 -15.73 -22.13
CA HIS A 558 29.32 -16.79 -21.20
C HIS A 558 28.70 -16.21 -19.91
N THR A 559 28.03 -17.06 -19.16
CA THR A 559 27.50 -16.73 -17.83
C THR A 559 28.62 -16.38 -16.86
N PRO A 560 28.37 -15.58 -15.81
CA PRO A 560 29.37 -15.20 -14.81
C PRO A 560 29.99 -16.45 -14.16
N ARG A 561 31.31 -16.45 -13.97
CA ARG A 561 32.07 -17.51 -13.29
C ARG A 561 32.77 -17.01 -12.04
N GLU A 562 33.15 -15.74 -12.04
CA GLU A 562 33.81 -15.06 -10.94
C GLU A 562 32.95 -13.89 -10.45
N SER A 563 33.17 -13.45 -9.22
CA SER A 563 32.45 -12.32 -8.62
C SER A 563 32.66 -10.99 -9.34
N SER A 564 33.77 -10.87 -10.10
CA SER A 564 34.09 -9.72 -10.95
C SER A 564 33.49 -9.81 -12.36
N ASP A 565 32.88 -10.94 -12.72
CA ASP A 565 32.25 -11.12 -14.03
C ASP A 565 30.91 -10.44 -14.08
N LEU A 566 30.62 -9.80 -15.19
CA LEU A 566 29.42 -9.08 -15.46
C LEU A 566 28.74 -9.61 -16.73
N VAL A 567 27.44 -9.81 -16.66
CA VAL A 567 26.59 -10.02 -17.83
C VAL A 567 25.64 -8.84 -17.94
N ILE A 568 25.55 -8.29 -19.13
CA ILE A 568 24.62 -7.20 -19.44
C ILE A 568 23.54 -7.68 -20.40
N ASP A 569 22.43 -7.01 -20.44
CA ASP A 569 21.39 -7.29 -21.43
C ASP A 569 21.68 -6.61 -22.78
N GLU A 570 20.96 -7.03 -23.83
CA GLU A 570 21.10 -6.43 -25.17
C GLU A 570 20.82 -4.92 -25.17
N ALA A 571 19.83 -4.46 -24.38
CA ALA A 571 19.46 -3.05 -24.32
C ALA A 571 20.60 -2.18 -23.76
N LEU A 572 21.24 -2.62 -22.67
CA LEU A 572 22.41 -1.96 -22.09
C LEU A 572 23.63 -2.05 -23.02
N SER A 573 23.82 -3.19 -23.69
CA SER A 573 24.89 -3.35 -24.67
C SER A 573 24.77 -2.35 -25.83
N HIS A 574 23.56 -2.13 -26.35
CA HIS A 574 23.31 -1.10 -27.38
C HIS A 574 23.59 0.32 -26.87
N ARG A 575 23.25 0.60 -25.61
CA ARG A 575 23.44 1.92 -24.98
C ARG A 575 24.93 2.23 -24.71
N LEU A 576 25.72 1.21 -24.33
CA LEU A 576 27.16 1.34 -24.05
C LEU A 576 28.05 1.18 -25.29
N GLY A 577 27.48 0.70 -26.40
CA GLY A 577 28.19 0.38 -27.64
C GLY A 577 28.48 -1.10 -27.80
N THR A 578 28.41 -1.58 -29.05
CA THR A 578 28.53 -3.01 -29.40
C THR A 578 29.89 -3.65 -29.06
N ASP A 579 30.92 -2.85 -28.81
CA ASP A 579 32.28 -3.30 -28.47
C ASP A 579 32.53 -3.29 -26.95
N ILE A 580 31.50 -3.59 -26.15
CA ILE A 580 31.58 -3.57 -24.68
C ILE A 580 32.15 -4.85 -24.08
N MET A 581 32.15 -5.95 -24.84
CA MET A 581 32.68 -7.25 -24.41
C MET A 581 34.14 -7.17 -24.00
N GLY A 582 34.47 -7.71 -22.81
CA GLY A 582 35.80 -7.69 -22.23
C GLY A 582 36.23 -6.34 -21.63
N LYS A 583 35.39 -5.29 -21.73
CA LYS A 583 35.69 -4.01 -21.10
C LYS A 583 35.25 -3.98 -19.64
N PRO A 584 35.97 -3.27 -18.76
CA PRO A 584 35.56 -3.09 -17.37
C PRO A 584 34.50 -2.01 -17.22
N LEU A 585 33.58 -2.20 -16.27
CA LEU A 585 32.77 -1.16 -15.66
C LEU A 585 33.18 -1.04 -14.20
N TYR A 586 33.14 0.16 -13.66
CA TYR A 586 33.62 0.45 -12.31
C TYR A 586 32.45 0.83 -11.41
N ASN A 587 32.41 0.29 -10.18
CA ASN A 587 31.46 0.72 -9.16
C ASN A 587 31.90 2.06 -8.51
N PHE A 588 31.11 2.56 -7.55
CA PHE A 588 31.44 3.77 -6.81
C PHE A 588 32.76 3.67 -6.00
N ASP A 589 33.14 2.46 -5.60
CA ASP A 589 34.37 2.20 -4.83
C ASP A 589 35.60 2.08 -5.73
N GLY A 590 35.42 2.11 -7.05
CA GLY A 590 36.46 1.98 -8.05
C GLY A 590 36.83 0.52 -8.38
N ASP A 591 36.06 -0.45 -7.89
CA ASP A 591 36.23 -1.87 -8.23
C ASP A 591 35.83 -2.12 -9.67
N ALA A 592 36.61 -2.93 -10.38
CA ALA A 592 36.40 -3.24 -11.78
C ALA A 592 35.62 -4.53 -11.95
N TYR A 593 34.54 -4.46 -12.71
CA TYR A 593 33.74 -5.61 -13.15
C TYR A 593 33.86 -5.76 -14.67
N THR A 594 34.21 -6.92 -15.14
CA THR A 594 34.46 -7.16 -16.58
C THR A 594 33.24 -7.75 -17.27
N VAL A 595 32.79 -7.13 -18.35
CA VAL A 595 31.67 -7.66 -19.17
C VAL A 595 32.10 -8.93 -19.89
N LYS A 596 31.55 -10.07 -19.47
CA LYS A 596 31.88 -11.42 -20.02
C LYS A 596 30.76 -12.00 -20.87
N GLY A 597 29.57 -11.42 -20.82
CA GLY A 597 28.46 -11.91 -21.61
C GLY A 597 27.39 -10.84 -21.86
N VAL A 598 26.65 -11.09 -22.93
CA VAL A 598 25.43 -10.35 -23.26
C VAL A 598 24.27 -11.33 -23.32
N CYS A 599 23.21 -11.10 -22.55
CA CYS A 599 22.02 -11.93 -22.57
C CYS A 599 20.87 -11.24 -23.31
N GLN A 600 19.85 -12.01 -23.64
CA GLN A 600 18.60 -11.45 -24.16
C GLN A 600 17.99 -10.50 -23.12
N THR A 601 17.53 -9.33 -23.56
CA THR A 601 16.79 -8.42 -22.69
C THR A 601 15.51 -9.09 -22.21
N PHE A 602 15.28 -9.04 -20.92
CA PHE A 602 14.04 -9.50 -20.29
C PHE A 602 13.57 -8.50 -19.24
N VAL A 603 12.28 -8.48 -19.01
CA VAL A 603 11.66 -7.61 -18.02
C VAL A 603 11.56 -8.36 -16.69
N SER A 604 12.33 -7.95 -15.69
CA SER A 604 12.30 -8.51 -14.34
C SER A 604 11.38 -7.73 -13.39
N SER A 605 11.09 -6.47 -13.73
CA SER A 605 10.23 -5.58 -12.95
C SER A 605 9.45 -4.66 -13.87
N VAL A 606 8.25 -4.28 -13.45
CA VAL A 606 7.38 -3.33 -14.18
C VAL A 606 7.98 -1.92 -14.22
N TYR A 607 9.01 -1.65 -13.41
CA TYR A 607 9.53 -0.30 -13.16
C TYR A 607 10.89 0.00 -13.80
N TYR A 608 11.59 -0.99 -14.39
CA TYR A 608 12.98 -0.80 -14.81
C TYR A 608 13.29 -1.46 -16.16
N ASP A 609 13.96 -0.71 -17.05
CA ASP A 609 14.19 -1.12 -18.44
C ASP A 609 15.57 -1.72 -18.74
N CYS A 610 16.59 -1.51 -17.88
CA CYS A 610 17.97 -1.97 -18.16
C CYS A 610 18.55 -2.74 -16.98
N LEU A 611 19.11 -3.92 -17.25
CA LEU A 611 19.62 -4.82 -16.21
C LEU A 611 21.09 -5.17 -16.41
N LEU A 612 21.80 -5.22 -15.28
CA LEU A 612 23.19 -5.61 -15.19
C LEU A 612 23.30 -6.75 -14.14
N TYR A 613 24.01 -7.81 -14.47
CA TYR A 613 24.09 -9.03 -13.67
C TYR A 613 25.51 -9.29 -13.20
N THR A 614 25.69 -9.50 -11.90
CA THR A 614 26.95 -9.92 -11.30
C THR A 614 26.80 -11.31 -10.68
N SER A 615 27.87 -12.10 -10.66
CA SER A 615 27.91 -13.35 -9.89
C SER A 615 27.94 -13.04 -8.40
N ASP A 616 27.15 -13.75 -7.61
CA ASP A 616 27.27 -13.71 -6.15
C ASP A 616 28.40 -14.66 -5.72
N ALA A 617 29.30 -14.16 -4.88
CA ALA A 617 30.41 -14.95 -4.30
C ALA A 617 29.96 -16.07 -3.34
N ALA A 618 28.67 -16.36 -3.27
CA ALA A 618 28.09 -17.40 -2.40
C ALA A 618 28.28 -18.83 -2.95
N ASP A 619 28.86 -18.99 -4.15
CA ASP A 619 29.13 -20.31 -4.75
C ASP A 619 30.53 -20.88 -4.43
N GLU A 620 31.38 -20.17 -3.61
CA GLU A 620 32.65 -20.66 -3.12
C GLU A 620 32.58 -21.27 -1.72
#